data_9e2d2af3c313ce0bcb0ac35ec6fb0984
#
_entry.id   9e2d2af3c313ce0bcb0ac35ec6fb0984
#
_cell.length_a   1.000
_cell.length_b   1.000
_cell.length_c   1.000
_cell.angle_alpha   90.00
_cell.angle_beta   90.00
_cell.angle_gamma   90.00
#
_symmetry.space_group_name_H-M   'P 1'
#
loop_
_entity.id
_entity.type
_entity.pdbx_description
1 polymer ?
#
loop_
_entity_poly.entity_id
_entity_poly.type
_entity_poly.pdbx_seq_one_letter_code
_entity_poly.pdbx_strand_id
1 'polypeptide(L)'
;MTESKDKIDKKEKKGKKKKRKKAPIIIAIIIILLLLVRIASCSLAGSQIAMVTTTQALRGDLQESVTTSGTVLSEEVKVIFAPVNGTLGEVKVEAGDSVKAGDVLISYDMDQMERTLRNAALQLERSTASYDKTMTNQASNQAKLNEASINLGVLNQQIADNEAYLKTLQNSLSQSQRETSNALAAEAFEIQQQLNSLDPGERTSDTYTELSNRLARNSYLQQMAGSSDYVVQMQQEISDVQERLAEYQEYKARMESQKSSSEASVLDSFDKTQLNVEKEMADLSYQETEREYYIAKAGVTAEFDGIVTSCMALPGAGVAQGTQLLTLESSRNLKVAFAASQYDLEKIKLGQQADVVISGQTYHGEVSRINRMAERNASNTPMVGMEIHLLDADDNIILGLDARLTIYTSETQNALLIPVEAINADRDGDFLYVVEEGVVVRKPILCGISTDLYTEVLEGITENDVIILSSLTEIEEGMPVAILQDGLVAGGSPAD
;
A
#
# COMPACT_ATOMS: atom_id res chain seq x y z
N MET A 1 -41.26 -35.95 28.98
CA MET A 1 -42.14 -37.05 28.59
C MET A 1 -41.21 -38.18 28.33
N THR A 2 -41.08 -38.95 29.29
CA THR A 2 -41.58 -40.31 29.60
C THR A 2 -40.71 -41.34 28.96
N GLU A 3 -39.86 -41.93 29.73
CA GLU A 3 -40.13 -43.18 30.47
C GLU A 3 -40.04 -44.40 29.52
N SER A 4 -39.47 -45.49 29.79
CA SER A 4 -39.33 -46.21 31.04
C SER A 4 -38.72 -47.57 30.71
N LYS A 5 -37.83 -48.07 31.51
CA LYS A 5 -37.97 -49.27 32.33
C LYS A 5 -38.16 -50.58 31.54
N ASP A 6 -37.72 -51.67 31.91
CA ASP A 6 -37.32 -52.36 33.14
C ASP A 6 -36.96 -53.81 32.79
N LYS A 7 -36.04 -54.33 33.47
CA LYS A 7 -36.06 -55.44 34.45
C LYS A 7 -35.94 -56.87 33.95
N ILE A 8 -35.04 -57.56 34.54
CA ILE A 8 -35.15 -58.61 35.61
C ILE A 8 -35.42 -60.03 35.00
N ASP A 9 -34.86 -61.10 35.41
CA ASP A 9 -34.30 -61.68 36.61
C ASP A 9 -33.88 -63.19 36.37
N LYS A 10 -32.92 -63.58 37.08
CA LYS A 10 -32.80 -64.71 38.01
C LYS A 10 -32.84 -66.18 37.54
N LYS A 11 -31.90 -66.83 38.14
CA LYS A 11 -31.89 -68.02 39.01
C LYS A 11 -31.76 -69.40 38.31
N GLU A 12 -31.16 -70.34 38.86
CA GLU A 12 -30.55 -70.88 40.07
C GLU A 12 -30.17 -72.35 39.81
N LYS A 13 -29.12 -72.75 40.38
CA LYS A 13 -28.80 -73.82 41.37
C LYS A 13 -28.54 -75.23 40.92
N LYS A 14 -27.44 -75.69 41.53
CA LYS A 14 -27.15 -76.93 42.26
C LYS A 14 -26.86 -78.22 41.53
N GLY A 15 -25.70 -78.75 42.03
CA GLY A 15 -25.57 -80.18 42.18
C GLY A 15 -24.16 -80.72 42.34
N LYS A 16 -23.80 -80.90 43.58
CA LYS A 16 -22.56 -81.60 44.07
C LYS A 16 -22.46 -83.05 43.53
N LYS A 17 -21.16 -83.48 43.28
CA LYS A 17 -20.61 -84.61 44.06
C LYS A 17 -19.13 -84.86 43.78
N LYS A 18 -18.44 -85.13 44.87
CA LYS A 18 -17.05 -85.55 45.11
C LYS A 18 -16.62 -86.80 44.32
N LYS A 19 -15.33 -86.85 43.86
CA LYS A 19 -14.38 -87.89 44.36
C LYS A 19 -13.00 -87.77 43.69
N ARG A 20 -12.01 -87.53 44.51
CA ARG A 20 -10.71 -88.22 44.69
C ARG A 20 -9.59 -88.01 43.67
N LYS A 21 -8.68 -87.15 44.08
CA LYS A 21 -7.18 -87.32 44.23
C LYS A 21 -6.47 -88.23 43.23
N LYS A 22 -5.89 -87.60 42.20
CA LYS A 22 -4.56 -87.90 41.61
C LYS A 22 -4.04 -86.63 40.86
N ALA A 23 -4.24 -85.50 41.39
CA ALA A 23 -3.98 -84.21 40.70
C ALA A 23 -2.65 -83.50 40.97
N PRO A 24 -1.74 -83.82 41.91
CA PRO A 24 -0.58 -82.95 42.05
C PRO A 24 0.63 -83.34 41.16
N ILE A 25 0.71 -84.57 40.67
CA ILE A 25 1.88 -85.02 39.87
C ILE A 25 1.67 -84.66 38.40
N ILE A 26 0.47 -84.73 37.88
CA ILE A 26 0.15 -84.34 36.49
C ILE A 26 0.24 -82.81 36.32
N ILE A 27 -0.15 -82.06 37.35
CA ILE A 27 -0.01 -80.58 37.33
C ILE A 27 1.45 -80.14 37.39
N ALA A 28 2.29 -80.81 38.16
CA ALA A 28 3.76 -80.53 38.21
C ALA A 28 4.44 -80.82 36.86
N ILE A 29 4.06 -81.92 36.20
CA ILE A 29 4.60 -82.24 34.86
C ILE A 29 4.12 -81.28 33.78
N ILE A 30 2.86 -80.81 33.86
CA ILE A 30 2.34 -79.79 32.93
C ILE A 30 3.02 -78.42 33.18
N ILE A 31 3.27 -78.06 34.44
CA ILE A 31 3.97 -76.81 34.76
C ILE A 31 5.44 -76.88 34.27
N ILE A 32 6.12 -78.00 34.45
CA ILE A 32 7.49 -78.19 33.94
C ILE A 32 7.50 -78.21 32.41
N LEU A 33 6.50 -78.81 31.78
CA LEU A 33 6.36 -78.80 30.29
C LEU A 33 6.03 -77.42 29.77
N LEU A 34 5.17 -76.67 30.47
CA LEU A 34 4.87 -75.26 30.16
C LEU A 34 6.07 -74.35 30.38
N LEU A 35 6.91 -74.64 31.38
CA LEU A 35 8.12 -73.88 31.64
C LEU A 35 9.19 -74.21 30.60
N LEU A 36 9.33 -75.45 30.19
CA LEU A 36 10.22 -75.89 29.08
C LEU A 36 9.74 -75.31 27.70
N VAL A 37 8.44 -75.23 27.44
CA VAL A 37 7.88 -74.59 26.27
C VAL A 37 8.11 -73.08 26.32
N ARG A 38 8.02 -72.47 27.54
CA ARG A 38 8.34 -71.04 27.69
C ARG A 38 9.83 -70.79 27.47
N ILE A 39 10.71 -71.62 27.95
CA ILE A 39 12.19 -71.53 27.75
C ILE A 39 12.54 -71.84 26.28
N ALA A 40 11.92 -72.80 25.63
CA ALA A 40 12.09 -73.09 24.23
C ALA A 40 11.52 -72.02 23.29
N SER A 41 10.41 -71.33 23.67
CA SER A 41 9.85 -70.22 22.92
C SER A 41 10.65 -68.90 23.11
N CYS A 42 11.44 -68.82 24.19
CA CYS A 42 12.32 -67.63 24.38
C CYS A 42 13.64 -67.77 23.63
N SER A 43 14.00 -68.94 23.13
CA SER A 43 15.25 -69.18 22.34
C SER A 43 15.00 -69.25 20.80
N LEU A 44 13.74 -69.12 20.34
CA LEU A 44 13.39 -69.02 18.93
C LEU A 44 12.77 -67.64 18.54
N ALA A 45 12.96 -66.61 19.35
CA ALA A 45 12.91 -65.26 18.83
C ALA A 45 14.18 -65.02 18.03
N GLY A 46 14.23 -65.59 16.84
CA GLY A 46 15.22 -65.18 15.84
C GLY A 46 15.09 -63.67 15.68
N SER A 47 16.12 -62.94 16.02
CA SER A 47 16.23 -61.52 15.76
C SER A 47 15.94 -61.36 14.28
N GLN A 48 14.75 -60.90 13.94
CA GLN A 48 14.43 -60.47 12.57
C GLN A 48 15.39 -59.31 12.29
N ILE A 49 16.40 -59.54 11.51
CA ILE A 49 17.28 -58.45 11.03
C ILE A 49 16.44 -57.65 10.07
N ALA A 50 16.05 -56.45 10.48
CA ALA A 50 15.31 -55.53 9.63
C ALA A 50 16.20 -55.07 8.48
N MET A 51 15.68 -55.14 7.25
CA MET A 51 16.35 -54.60 6.10
C MET A 51 15.99 -53.11 5.97
N VAL A 52 17.01 -52.26 5.95
CA VAL A 52 16.85 -50.79 5.91
C VAL A 52 17.54 -50.19 4.71
N THR A 53 16.90 -49.22 4.07
CA THR A 53 17.54 -48.35 3.07
C THR A 53 18.18 -47.19 3.80
N THR A 54 19.43 -46.91 3.47
CA THR A 54 20.18 -45.86 4.16
C THR A 54 20.68 -44.79 3.19
N THR A 55 20.87 -43.59 3.74
CA THR A 55 21.53 -42.48 3.06
C THR A 55 22.61 -41.90 3.97
N GLN A 56 23.42 -40.99 3.45
CA GLN A 56 24.34 -40.17 4.22
C GLN A 56 23.90 -38.71 4.10
N ALA A 57 24.22 -37.93 5.09
CA ALA A 57 24.03 -36.49 4.98
C ALA A 57 24.98 -35.91 3.93
N LEU A 58 24.47 -35.04 3.11
CA LEU A 58 25.23 -34.37 2.03
C LEU A 58 25.43 -32.91 2.42
N ARG A 59 26.59 -32.35 2.05
CA ARG A 59 26.77 -30.91 2.13
C ARG A 59 26.33 -30.27 0.84
N GLY A 60 25.52 -29.25 0.96
CA GLY A 60 25.03 -28.49 -0.17
C GLY A 60 24.40 -27.17 0.24
N ASP A 61 24.10 -26.38 -0.75
CA ASP A 61 23.33 -25.16 -0.58
C ASP A 61 21.85 -25.51 -0.58
N LEU A 62 21.11 -24.94 0.35
CA LEU A 62 19.67 -25.13 0.46
C LEU A 62 18.98 -23.78 0.41
N GLN A 63 18.05 -23.65 -0.52
CA GLN A 63 17.26 -22.46 -0.69
C GLN A 63 15.78 -22.78 -0.48
N GLU A 64 15.21 -22.20 0.56
CA GLU A 64 13.79 -22.30 0.80
C GLU A 64 13.04 -21.31 -0.07
N SER A 65 11.94 -21.73 -0.66
CA SER A 65 11.08 -20.86 -1.45
C SER A 65 9.62 -21.07 -1.13
N VAL A 66 8.84 -20.00 -1.32
CA VAL A 66 7.39 -20.02 -1.26
C VAL A 66 6.85 -19.83 -2.67
N THR A 67 6.08 -20.81 -3.15
CA THR A 67 5.43 -20.73 -4.46
C THR A 67 3.97 -20.33 -4.29
N THR A 68 3.55 -19.31 -5.02
CA THR A 68 2.17 -18.79 -5.00
C THR A 68 1.79 -18.25 -6.38
N SER A 69 0.59 -17.75 -6.52
CA SER A 69 0.14 -17.03 -7.72
C SER A 69 -0.30 -15.62 -7.38
N GLY A 70 -0.13 -14.73 -8.33
CA GLY A 70 -0.55 -13.35 -8.23
C GLY A 70 -1.07 -12.82 -9.55
N THR A 71 -1.47 -11.57 -9.59
CA THR A 71 -1.94 -10.88 -10.79
C THR A 71 -1.03 -9.70 -11.09
N VAL A 72 -0.65 -9.57 -12.35
CA VAL A 72 0.18 -8.46 -12.85
C VAL A 72 -0.64 -7.18 -12.86
N LEU A 73 -0.14 -6.14 -12.22
CA LEU A 73 -0.76 -4.81 -12.13
C LEU A 73 0.29 -3.74 -12.41
N SER A 74 -0.16 -2.58 -12.83
CA SER A 74 0.69 -1.41 -12.89
C SER A 74 0.91 -0.83 -11.48
N GLU A 75 2.11 -0.32 -11.20
CA GLU A 75 2.37 0.48 -9.99
C GLU A 75 1.87 1.91 -10.15
N GLU A 76 1.84 2.41 -11.38
CA GLU A 76 1.45 3.76 -11.70
C GLU A 76 0.17 3.77 -12.52
N VAL A 77 -0.91 4.18 -11.88
CA VAL A 77 -2.26 4.29 -12.47
C VAL A 77 -2.67 5.74 -12.43
N LYS A 78 -2.99 6.31 -13.59
CA LYS A 78 -3.47 7.67 -13.71
C LYS A 78 -4.85 7.72 -14.36
N VAL A 79 -5.80 8.26 -13.62
CA VAL A 79 -7.08 8.64 -14.17
C VAL A 79 -6.94 10.04 -14.78
N ILE A 80 -7.16 10.15 -16.07
CA ILE A 80 -7.05 11.40 -16.83
C ILE A 80 -8.44 12.03 -16.95
N PHE A 81 -8.52 13.27 -16.52
CA PHE A 81 -9.75 14.06 -16.53
C PHE A 81 -9.68 15.16 -17.57
N ALA A 82 -10.84 15.62 -18.04
CA ALA A 82 -10.95 16.78 -18.92
C ALA A 82 -10.35 18.02 -18.23
N PRO A 83 -9.28 18.62 -18.80
CA PRO A 83 -8.64 19.78 -18.21
C PRO A 83 -9.44 21.06 -18.35
N VAL A 84 -10.33 21.14 -19.35
CA VAL A 84 -11.19 22.28 -19.65
C VAL A 84 -12.57 21.82 -20.10
N ASN A 85 -13.55 22.75 -20.04
CA ASN A 85 -14.87 22.53 -20.64
C ASN A 85 -14.76 22.60 -22.17
N GLY A 86 -15.49 21.73 -22.88
CA GLY A 86 -15.49 21.79 -24.31
C GLY A 86 -16.11 20.58 -24.98
N THR A 87 -16.12 20.58 -26.30
CA THR A 87 -16.51 19.43 -27.12
C THR A 87 -15.24 18.66 -27.51
N LEU A 88 -15.25 17.34 -27.33
CA LEU A 88 -14.15 16.51 -27.80
C LEU A 88 -14.15 16.42 -29.32
N GLY A 89 -12.99 16.57 -29.91
CA GLY A 89 -12.78 16.36 -31.34
C GLY A 89 -12.52 14.88 -31.63
N GLU A 90 -11.29 14.55 -31.92
CA GLU A 90 -10.86 13.19 -32.23
C GLU A 90 -10.37 12.49 -30.94
N VAL A 91 -10.83 11.28 -30.72
CA VAL A 91 -10.30 10.35 -29.69
C VAL A 91 -9.44 9.35 -30.43
N LYS A 92 -8.13 9.40 -30.21
CA LYS A 92 -7.11 8.63 -30.96
C LYS A 92 -6.78 7.29 -30.36
N VAL A 93 -7.36 6.97 -29.21
CA VAL A 93 -7.04 5.77 -28.44
C VAL A 93 -8.29 5.07 -27.97
N GLU A 94 -8.18 3.74 -27.88
CA GLU A 94 -9.20 2.86 -27.32
C GLU A 94 -8.62 2.09 -26.12
N ALA A 95 -9.49 1.43 -25.36
CA ALA A 95 -9.04 0.54 -24.29
C ALA A 95 -8.22 -0.63 -24.86
N GLY A 96 -7.01 -0.83 -24.35
CA GLY A 96 -6.03 -1.81 -24.84
C GLY A 96 -4.88 -1.20 -25.65
N ASP A 97 -4.97 0.07 -26.05
CA ASP A 97 -3.91 0.71 -26.83
C ASP A 97 -2.69 1.07 -25.96
N SER A 98 -1.52 0.86 -26.54
CA SER A 98 -0.24 1.30 -25.97
C SER A 98 0.10 2.70 -26.46
N VAL A 99 0.50 3.58 -25.54
CA VAL A 99 0.81 4.98 -25.82
C VAL A 99 2.15 5.36 -25.18
N LYS A 100 2.80 6.39 -25.76
CA LYS A 100 4.05 6.94 -25.23
C LYS A 100 3.82 8.28 -24.56
N ALA A 101 4.70 8.61 -23.63
CA ALA A 101 4.72 9.91 -22.98
C ALA A 101 4.75 11.04 -24.05
N GLY A 102 3.81 12.00 -23.93
CA GLY A 102 3.65 13.09 -24.87
C GLY A 102 2.71 12.82 -26.05
N ASP A 103 2.25 11.59 -26.25
CA ASP A 103 1.25 11.30 -27.30
C ASP A 103 -0.07 11.99 -26.98
N VAL A 104 -0.66 12.61 -28.02
CA VAL A 104 -1.98 13.22 -27.91
C VAL A 104 -3.05 12.14 -28.03
N LEU A 105 -3.74 11.89 -26.93
CA LEU A 105 -4.77 10.86 -26.83
C LEU A 105 -6.14 11.34 -27.28
N ILE A 106 -6.48 12.58 -26.91
CA ILE A 106 -7.77 13.20 -27.21
C ILE A 106 -7.54 14.65 -27.61
N SER A 107 -8.14 15.08 -28.72
CA SER A 107 -8.18 16.47 -29.13
C SER A 107 -9.53 17.09 -28.79
N TYR A 108 -9.57 18.42 -28.71
CA TYR A 108 -10.81 19.19 -28.61
C TYR A 108 -11.24 19.71 -29.98
N ASP A 109 -12.54 19.99 -30.13
CA ASP A 109 -13.06 20.73 -31.26
C ASP A 109 -12.64 22.21 -31.13
N MET A 110 -11.64 22.59 -31.94
CA MET A 110 -11.04 23.92 -31.86
C MET A 110 -11.92 25.01 -32.46
N ASP A 111 -12.84 24.66 -33.38
CA ASP A 111 -13.71 25.65 -34.02
C ASP A 111 -14.60 26.39 -33.01
N GLN A 112 -15.10 25.66 -32.05
CA GLN A 112 -15.89 26.25 -30.94
C GLN A 112 -15.02 27.07 -30.02
N MET A 113 -13.84 26.54 -29.63
CA MET A 113 -12.89 27.21 -28.76
C MET A 113 -12.36 28.52 -29.35
N GLU A 114 -12.04 28.53 -30.67
CA GLU A 114 -11.62 29.73 -31.38
C GLU A 114 -12.69 30.81 -31.41
N ARG A 115 -13.95 30.41 -31.62
CA ARG A 115 -15.09 31.36 -31.57
C ARG A 115 -15.24 31.94 -30.17
N THR A 116 -15.11 31.10 -29.15
CA THR A 116 -15.20 31.56 -27.74
C THR A 116 -14.08 32.53 -27.40
N LEU A 117 -12.83 32.19 -27.74
CA LEU A 117 -11.66 33.06 -27.56
C LEU A 117 -11.84 34.39 -28.30
N ARG A 118 -12.29 34.32 -29.55
CA ARG A 118 -12.53 35.53 -30.34
C ARG A 118 -13.61 36.42 -29.73
N ASN A 119 -14.68 35.83 -29.22
CA ASN A 119 -15.74 36.56 -28.53
C ASN A 119 -15.21 37.22 -27.24
N ALA A 120 -14.40 36.52 -26.46
CA ALA A 120 -13.76 37.08 -25.28
C ALA A 120 -12.78 38.22 -25.63
N ALA A 121 -12.00 38.07 -26.75
CA ALA A 121 -11.12 39.12 -27.25
C ALA A 121 -11.90 40.37 -27.69
N LEU A 122 -12.98 40.19 -28.43
CA LEU A 122 -13.85 41.31 -28.85
C LEU A 122 -14.53 41.99 -27.65
N GLN A 123 -14.89 41.21 -26.62
CA GLN A 123 -15.45 41.76 -25.40
C GLN A 123 -14.39 42.59 -24.61
N LEU A 124 -13.15 42.12 -24.54
CA LEU A 124 -12.02 42.84 -23.98
C LEU A 124 -11.73 44.12 -24.74
N GLU A 125 -11.66 44.05 -26.08
CA GLU A 125 -11.44 45.21 -26.94
C GLU A 125 -12.55 46.25 -26.75
N ARG A 126 -13.81 45.82 -26.75
CA ARG A 126 -14.96 46.69 -26.47
C ARG A 126 -14.90 47.34 -25.11
N SER A 127 -14.59 46.56 -24.06
CA SER A 127 -14.46 47.06 -22.69
C SER A 127 -13.31 48.07 -22.59
N THR A 128 -12.16 47.74 -23.18
CA THR A 128 -10.98 48.61 -23.23
C THR A 128 -11.27 49.91 -24.01
N ALA A 129 -11.87 49.82 -25.19
CA ALA A 129 -12.23 50.99 -25.99
C ALA A 129 -13.29 51.88 -25.28
N SER A 130 -14.25 51.29 -24.57
CA SER A 130 -15.20 52.01 -23.74
C SER A 130 -14.52 52.71 -22.57
N TYR A 131 -13.62 52.01 -21.91
CA TYR A 131 -12.83 52.61 -20.83
C TYR A 131 -11.96 53.77 -21.32
N ASP A 132 -11.18 53.57 -22.43
CA ASP A 132 -10.29 54.59 -22.96
C ASP A 132 -11.04 55.83 -23.45
N LYS A 133 -12.20 55.65 -24.10
CA LYS A 133 -13.08 56.77 -24.52
C LYS A 133 -13.56 57.53 -23.29
N THR A 134 -13.99 56.82 -22.28
CA THR A 134 -14.51 57.44 -21.08
C THR A 134 -13.42 58.19 -20.33
N MET A 135 -12.21 57.57 -20.23
CA MET A 135 -11.05 58.22 -19.60
C MET A 135 -10.53 59.45 -20.36
N THR A 136 -10.55 59.37 -21.70
CA THR A 136 -10.17 60.50 -22.56
C THR A 136 -11.13 61.71 -22.37
N ASN A 137 -12.43 61.44 -22.36
CA ASN A 137 -13.42 62.49 -22.11
C ASN A 137 -13.23 63.14 -20.72
N GLN A 138 -12.91 62.34 -19.76
CA GLN A 138 -12.67 62.83 -18.42
C GLN A 138 -11.37 63.62 -18.31
N ALA A 139 -10.26 63.16 -18.92
CA ALA A 139 -8.99 63.95 -18.95
C ALA A 139 -9.22 65.35 -19.50
N SER A 140 -10.06 65.46 -20.53
CA SER A 140 -10.49 66.75 -21.08
C SER A 140 -11.28 67.63 -20.08
N ASN A 141 -12.18 66.98 -19.30
CA ASN A 141 -12.95 67.68 -18.31
C ASN A 141 -12.16 67.97 -17.02
N GLN A 142 -11.21 67.12 -16.66
CA GLN A 142 -10.31 67.28 -15.53
C GLN A 142 -9.29 68.38 -15.71
N ALA A 143 -8.87 68.67 -16.93
CA ALA A 143 -8.03 69.83 -17.24
C ALA A 143 -8.73 71.18 -16.84
N LYS A 144 -10.06 71.16 -16.84
CA LYS A 144 -10.88 72.33 -16.39
C LYS A 144 -11.09 72.38 -14.88
N LEU A 145 -10.76 71.29 -14.19
CA LEU A 145 -10.99 71.13 -12.75
C LEU A 145 -9.72 71.25 -11.88
N ASN A 146 -8.57 71.44 -12.52
CA ASN A 146 -7.25 71.41 -11.84
C ASN A 146 -7.13 72.44 -10.69
N GLU A 147 -7.82 73.57 -10.73
CA GLU A 147 -7.80 74.56 -9.66
C GLU A 147 -8.52 74.07 -8.40
N ALA A 148 -9.55 73.22 -8.55
CA ALA A 148 -10.26 72.62 -7.44
C ALA A 148 -9.61 71.29 -6.93
N SER A 149 -8.59 70.84 -7.65
CA SER A 149 -7.98 69.51 -7.48
C SER A 149 -6.94 69.43 -6.36
N ILE A 150 -6.41 70.53 -5.87
CA ILE A 150 -5.40 70.56 -4.81
C ILE A 150 -5.91 69.87 -3.52
N ASN A 151 -7.13 70.21 -3.12
CA ASN A 151 -7.75 69.59 -1.94
C ASN A 151 -8.06 68.11 -2.14
N LEU A 152 -8.44 67.69 -3.35
CA LEU A 152 -8.66 66.29 -3.71
C LEU A 152 -7.35 65.48 -3.85
N GLY A 153 -6.25 66.16 -4.24
CA GLY A 153 -4.94 65.53 -4.28
C GLY A 153 -4.45 65.03 -2.92
N VAL A 154 -4.64 65.85 -1.89
CA VAL A 154 -4.30 65.48 -0.50
C VAL A 154 -5.09 64.26 -0.04
N LEU A 155 -6.39 64.25 -0.34
CA LEU A 155 -7.27 63.14 0.04
C LEU A 155 -6.92 61.83 -0.69
N ASN A 156 -6.57 61.91 -1.98
CA ASN A 156 -6.14 60.76 -2.74
C ASN A 156 -4.83 60.15 -2.18
N GLN A 157 -3.89 61.00 -1.71
CA GLN A 157 -2.66 60.54 -1.05
C GLN A 157 -2.97 59.80 0.23
N GLN A 158 -3.89 60.35 1.06
CA GLN A 158 -4.30 59.68 2.31
C GLN A 158 -4.98 58.32 2.08
N ILE A 159 -5.74 58.16 1.00
CA ILE A 159 -6.34 56.88 0.62
C ILE A 159 -5.24 55.88 0.23
N ALA A 160 -4.30 56.25 -0.64
CA ALA A 160 -3.21 55.40 -1.09
C ALA A 160 -2.30 54.98 0.09
N ASP A 161 -1.99 55.89 1.01
CA ASP A 161 -1.19 55.60 2.20
C ASP A 161 -1.88 54.57 3.13
N ASN A 162 -3.21 54.71 3.33
CA ASN A 162 -3.96 53.75 4.10
C ASN A 162 -4.14 52.38 3.39
N GLU A 163 -4.27 52.34 2.06
CA GLU A 163 -4.27 51.09 1.26
C GLU A 163 -2.93 50.36 1.36
N ALA A 164 -1.82 51.07 1.26
CA ALA A 164 -0.49 50.50 1.45
C ALA A 164 -0.28 49.94 2.87
N TYR A 165 -0.77 50.66 3.88
CA TYR A 165 -0.74 50.21 5.26
C TYR A 165 -1.61 48.94 5.47
N LEU A 166 -2.83 48.91 4.94
CA LEU A 166 -3.73 47.77 4.99
C LEU A 166 -3.09 46.52 4.36
N LYS A 167 -2.46 46.66 3.21
CA LYS A 167 -1.75 45.59 2.57
C LYS A 167 -0.60 45.02 3.44
N THR A 168 0.13 45.89 4.12
CA THR A 168 1.19 45.52 5.06
C THR A 168 0.63 44.72 6.24
N LEU A 169 -0.50 45.19 6.84
CA LEU A 169 -1.18 44.51 7.91
C LEU A 169 -1.65 43.11 7.49
N GLN A 170 -2.29 42.99 6.32
CA GLN A 170 -2.76 41.71 5.77
C GLN A 170 -1.61 40.72 5.53
N ASN A 171 -0.49 41.22 5.01
CA ASN A 171 0.71 40.39 4.80
C ASN A 171 1.31 39.93 6.13
N SER A 172 1.43 40.83 7.10
CA SER A 172 1.96 40.50 8.43
C SER A 172 1.08 39.50 9.16
N LEU A 173 -0.25 39.66 9.06
CA LEU A 173 -1.21 38.71 9.60
C LEU A 173 -1.05 37.33 8.97
N SER A 174 -0.98 37.27 7.62
CA SER A 174 -0.82 36.02 6.87
C SER A 174 0.51 35.31 7.18
N GLN A 175 1.59 36.09 7.37
CA GLN A 175 2.89 35.54 7.74
C GLN A 175 2.85 34.92 9.14
N SER A 176 2.35 35.66 10.13
CA SER A 176 2.23 35.19 11.52
C SER A 176 1.38 33.91 11.63
N GLN A 177 0.28 33.84 10.90
CA GLN A 177 -0.57 32.63 10.86
C GLN A 177 0.19 31.43 10.29
N ARG A 178 0.96 31.63 9.20
CA ARG A 178 1.78 30.56 8.61
C ARG A 178 2.90 30.09 9.55
N GLU A 179 3.62 31.04 10.17
CA GLU A 179 4.71 30.72 11.11
C GLU A 179 4.18 29.96 12.32
N THR A 180 3.06 30.38 12.89
CA THR A 180 2.40 29.70 14.01
C THR A 180 1.95 28.30 13.60
N SER A 181 1.29 28.20 12.45
CA SER A 181 0.82 26.89 11.93
C SER A 181 1.97 25.93 11.69
N ASN A 182 3.05 26.41 11.07
CA ASN A 182 4.25 25.60 10.79
C ASN A 182 4.96 25.17 12.09
N ALA A 183 5.10 26.06 13.06
CA ALA A 183 5.69 25.77 14.36
C ALA A 183 4.88 24.69 15.11
N LEU A 184 3.56 24.86 15.17
CA LEU A 184 2.67 23.91 15.82
C LEU A 184 2.64 22.55 15.08
N ALA A 185 2.69 22.57 13.74
CA ALA A 185 2.77 21.35 12.96
C ALA A 185 4.11 20.60 13.17
N ALA A 186 5.23 21.34 13.23
CA ALA A 186 6.55 20.76 13.53
C ALA A 186 6.59 20.16 14.94
N GLU A 187 6.07 20.88 15.94
CA GLU A 187 5.98 20.37 17.31
C GLU A 187 5.08 19.12 17.40
N ALA A 188 3.92 19.12 16.72
CA ALA A 188 3.03 17.98 16.68
C ALA A 188 3.72 16.76 16.06
N PHE A 189 4.47 16.96 14.96
CA PHE A 189 5.23 15.91 14.31
C PHE A 189 6.32 15.33 15.24
N GLU A 190 7.06 16.19 15.94
CA GLU A 190 8.09 15.77 16.88
C GLU A 190 7.50 14.95 18.05
N ILE A 191 6.39 15.43 18.63
CA ILE A 191 5.68 14.71 19.70
C ILE A 191 5.17 13.35 19.19
N GLN A 192 4.61 13.30 17.98
CA GLN A 192 4.13 12.07 17.36
C GLN A 192 5.26 11.08 17.12
N GLN A 193 6.42 11.55 16.70
CA GLN A 193 7.62 10.74 16.54
C GLN A 193 8.10 10.17 17.88
N GLN A 194 8.10 10.99 18.93
CA GLN A 194 8.43 10.54 20.29
C GLN A 194 7.44 9.48 20.79
N LEU A 195 6.13 9.68 20.56
CA LEU A 195 5.09 8.69 20.90
C LEU A 195 5.29 7.36 20.17
N ASN A 196 5.64 7.42 18.88
CA ASN A 196 5.84 6.23 18.08
C ASN A 196 7.13 5.46 18.45
N SER A 197 8.11 6.15 19.06
CA SER A 197 9.38 5.55 19.50
C SER A 197 9.30 4.85 20.86
N LEU A 198 8.19 5.02 21.59
CA LEU A 198 7.98 4.34 22.87
C LEU A 198 7.66 2.86 22.66
N ASP A 199 8.31 2.01 23.44
CA ASP A 199 8.04 0.58 23.44
C ASP A 199 6.60 0.25 23.86
N PRO A 200 6.01 -0.85 23.38
CA PRO A 200 4.63 -1.25 23.72
C PRO A 200 4.35 -1.33 25.24
N GLY A 201 5.38 -1.62 26.05
CA GLY A 201 5.28 -1.65 27.51
C GLY A 201 5.26 -0.27 28.18
N GLU A 202 5.67 0.75 27.50
CA GLU A 202 5.75 2.13 28.04
C GLU A 202 4.48 2.95 27.75
N ARG A 203 3.54 2.41 27.00
CA ARG A 203 2.27 3.11 26.64
C ARG A 203 1.34 3.40 27.82
N THR A 204 1.64 2.91 28.99
CA THR A 204 0.96 3.24 30.26
C THR A 204 1.83 4.09 31.18
N SER A 205 3.01 4.52 30.73
CA SER A 205 3.94 5.32 31.50
C SER A 205 3.48 6.79 31.64
N ASP A 206 4.01 7.47 32.65
CA ASP A 206 3.81 8.91 32.83
C ASP A 206 4.28 9.69 31.60
N THR A 207 5.35 9.22 30.94
CA THR A 207 5.90 9.80 29.71
C THR A 207 4.90 9.75 28.54
N TYR A 208 4.23 8.62 28.36
CA TYR A 208 3.19 8.50 27.34
C TYR A 208 2.02 9.45 27.60
N THR A 209 1.61 9.53 28.87
CA THR A 209 0.52 10.42 29.28
C THR A 209 0.90 11.89 29.09
N GLU A 210 2.14 12.26 29.44
CA GLU A 210 2.66 13.61 29.22
C GLU A 210 2.71 13.98 27.73
N LEU A 211 3.27 13.12 26.88
CA LEU A 211 3.33 13.35 25.43
C LEU A 211 1.94 13.44 24.81
N SER A 212 1.01 12.57 25.22
CA SER A 212 -0.39 12.62 24.76
C SER A 212 -1.07 13.91 25.15
N ASN A 213 -0.85 14.38 26.39
CA ASN A 213 -1.38 15.65 26.86
C ASN A 213 -0.77 16.84 26.10
N ARG A 214 0.53 16.79 25.79
CA ARG A 214 1.20 17.80 24.96
C ARG A 214 0.62 17.83 23.55
N LEU A 215 0.39 16.66 22.95
CA LEU A 215 -0.24 16.56 21.62
C LEU A 215 -1.66 17.12 21.62
N ALA A 216 -2.47 16.77 22.62
CA ALA A 216 -3.81 17.32 22.79
C ALA A 216 -3.78 18.83 22.99
N ARG A 217 -2.85 19.33 23.79
CA ARG A 217 -2.65 20.78 23.97
C ARG A 217 -2.22 21.46 22.66
N ASN A 218 -1.30 20.86 21.90
CA ASN A 218 -0.88 21.37 20.60
C ASN A 218 -2.07 21.42 19.63
N SER A 219 -2.90 20.37 19.56
CA SER A 219 -4.11 20.34 18.75
C SER A 219 -5.12 21.44 19.16
N TYR A 220 -5.27 21.67 20.45
CA TYR A 220 -6.07 22.78 20.96
C TYR A 220 -5.48 24.14 20.53
N LEU A 221 -4.15 24.30 20.64
CA LEU A 221 -3.46 25.51 20.21
C LEU A 221 -3.55 25.72 18.70
N GLN A 222 -3.49 24.65 17.89
CA GLN A 222 -3.75 24.72 16.45
C GLN A 222 -5.16 25.22 16.14
N GLN A 223 -6.15 24.73 16.87
CA GLN A 223 -7.54 25.17 16.72
C GLN A 223 -7.70 26.63 17.13
N MET A 224 -6.98 27.06 18.17
CA MET A 224 -7.01 28.42 18.71
C MET A 224 -6.03 29.40 18.02
N ALA A 225 -5.17 28.91 17.12
CA ALA A 225 -4.15 29.75 16.46
C ALA A 225 -4.73 30.92 15.67
N GLY A 226 -5.97 30.78 15.15
CA GLY A 226 -6.70 31.84 14.48
C GLY A 226 -7.37 32.87 15.41
N SER A 227 -7.37 32.67 16.74
CA SER A 227 -8.03 33.50 17.75
C SER A 227 -7.05 33.99 18.82
N SER A 228 -5.73 33.99 18.55
CA SER A 228 -4.76 34.63 19.45
C SER A 228 -5.04 36.13 19.54
N ASP A 229 -4.75 36.72 20.70
CA ASP A 229 -4.92 38.16 20.91
C ASP A 229 -4.24 39.00 19.83
N TYR A 230 -3.09 38.57 19.34
CA TYR A 230 -2.38 39.20 18.23
C TYR A 230 -3.19 39.17 16.92
N VAL A 231 -3.72 37.97 16.54
CA VAL A 231 -4.56 37.83 15.35
C VAL A 231 -5.82 38.68 15.46
N VAL A 232 -6.46 38.67 16.62
CA VAL A 232 -7.67 39.47 16.88
C VAL A 232 -7.34 40.97 16.79
N GLN A 233 -6.25 41.45 17.39
CA GLN A 233 -5.83 42.85 17.31
C GLN A 233 -5.51 43.27 15.88
N MET A 234 -4.77 42.45 15.13
CA MET A 234 -4.46 42.72 13.72
C MET A 234 -5.71 42.75 12.83
N GLN A 235 -6.68 41.89 13.08
CA GLN A 235 -7.97 41.90 12.39
C GLN A 235 -8.76 43.12 12.70
N GLN A 236 -8.75 43.56 13.98
CA GLN A 236 -9.39 44.80 14.39
C GLN A 236 -8.74 46.01 13.70
N GLU A 237 -7.41 46.08 13.68
CA GLU A 237 -6.67 47.15 13.02
C GLU A 237 -6.92 47.18 11.50
N ILE A 238 -6.98 45.98 10.85
CA ILE A 238 -7.41 45.85 9.46
C ILE A 238 -8.81 46.41 9.27
N SER A 239 -9.73 46.05 10.15
CA SER A 239 -11.12 46.60 10.14
C SER A 239 -11.14 48.09 10.31
N ASP A 240 -10.36 48.62 11.26
CA ASP A 240 -10.28 50.05 11.53
C ASP A 240 -9.66 50.85 10.34
N VAL A 241 -8.66 50.27 9.65
CA VAL A 241 -8.09 50.86 8.44
C VAL A 241 -9.06 50.77 7.26
N GLN A 242 -9.82 49.69 7.14
CA GLN A 242 -10.85 49.54 6.10
C GLN A 242 -12.00 50.55 6.35
N GLU A 243 -12.39 50.75 7.61
CA GLU A 243 -13.40 51.72 7.99
C GLU A 243 -12.93 53.15 7.64
N ARG A 244 -11.70 53.53 7.99
CA ARG A 244 -11.11 54.83 7.59
C ARG A 244 -11.06 55.01 6.08
N LEU A 245 -10.70 53.96 5.34
CA LEU A 245 -10.72 53.97 3.89
C LEU A 245 -12.12 54.20 3.34
N ALA A 246 -13.13 53.54 3.92
CA ALA A 246 -14.53 53.75 3.56
C ALA A 246 -14.99 55.18 3.86
N GLU A 247 -14.60 55.75 5.02
CA GLU A 247 -14.89 57.15 5.38
C GLU A 247 -14.24 58.12 4.40
N TYR A 248 -12.99 57.91 4.00
CA TYR A 248 -12.31 58.73 3.02
C TYR A 248 -12.96 58.63 1.64
N GLN A 249 -13.37 57.44 1.22
CA GLN A 249 -14.09 57.24 -0.02
C GLN A 249 -15.48 57.92 -0.02
N GLU A 250 -16.18 57.81 1.11
CA GLU A 250 -17.45 58.48 1.29
C GLU A 250 -17.31 60.01 1.33
N TYR A 251 -16.27 60.53 2.00
CA TYR A 251 -16.00 61.97 2.02
C TYR A 251 -15.62 62.51 0.63
N LYS A 252 -14.86 61.74 -0.14
CA LYS A 252 -14.52 62.00 -1.53
C LYS A 252 -15.76 62.13 -2.40
N ALA A 253 -16.65 61.12 -2.34
CA ALA A 253 -17.90 61.12 -3.09
C ALA A 253 -18.81 62.32 -2.74
N ARG A 254 -18.86 62.72 -1.46
CA ARG A 254 -19.57 63.94 -1.01
C ARG A 254 -18.95 65.22 -1.57
N MET A 255 -17.63 65.33 -1.53
CA MET A 255 -16.89 66.48 -2.08
C MET A 255 -17.07 66.58 -3.61
N GLU A 256 -17.01 65.41 -4.31
CA GLU A 256 -17.21 65.34 -5.75
C GLU A 256 -18.65 65.63 -6.15
N SER A 257 -19.63 65.11 -5.38
CA SER A 257 -21.06 65.43 -5.59
C SER A 257 -21.35 66.92 -5.36
N GLN A 258 -20.74 67.53 -4.34
CA GLN A 258 -20.87 68.93 -4.06
C GLN A 258 -20.24 69.82 -5.14
N LYS A 259 -19.16 69.30 -5.73
CA LYS A 259 -18.49 69.97 -6.84
C LYS A 259 -19.19 69.75 -8.18
N SER A 260 -19.79 68.54 -8.39
CA SER A 260 -20.54 68.21 -9.61
C SER A 260 -21.88 68.95 -9.72
N SER A 261 -22.44 69.45 -8.59
CA SER A 261 -23.60 70.36 -8.64
C SER A 261 -23.26 71.67 -9.30
N SER A 262 -21.95 71.98 -9.48
CA SER A 262 -21.47 73.21 -10.16
C SER A 262 -20.96 72.96 -11.60
N GLU A 263 -20.71 71.69 -11.99
CA GLU A 263 -20.13 71.36 -13.27
C GLU A 263 -20.63 69.99 -13.75
N ALA A 264 -21.64 69.96 -14.60
CA ALA A 264 -22.46 68.85 -15.05
C ALA A 264 -21.76 67.78 -15.87
N SER A 265 -20.42 67.55 -15.79
CA SER A 265 -19.70 66.68 -16.75
C SER A 265 -18.57 65.81 -16.16
N VAL A 266 -18.39 65.71 -14.83
CA VAL A 266 -17.30 64.91 -14.26
C VAL A 266 -17.79 63.63 -13.67
N LEU A 267 -17.28 62.53 -14.19
CA LEU A 267 -17.51 61.22 -13.63
C LEU A 267 -16.97 61.18 -12.19
N ASP A 268 -17.72 60.63 -11.29
CA ASP A 268 -17.29 60.40 -9.95
C ASP A 268 -16.30 59.20 -9.87
N SER A 269 -15.77 58.97 -8.68
CA SER A 269 -14.79 57.89 -8.47
C SER A 269 -15.38 56.50 -8.53
N PHE A 270 -16.70 56.39 -8.30
CA PHE A 270 -17.41 55.11 -8.35
C PHE A 270 -17.56 54.64 -9.81
N ASP A 271 -18.00 55.52 -10.71
CA ASP A 271 -18.12 55.22 -12.12
C ASP A 271 -16.76 54.77 -12.74
N LYS A 272 -15.66 55.43 -12.33
CA LYS A 272 -14.31 55.03 -12.74
C LYS A 272 -13.91 53.66 -12.24
N THR A 273 -14.20 53.40 -10.94
CA THR A 273 -13.88 52.10 -10.35
C THR A 273 -14.69 51.00 -11.03
N GLN A 274 -15.97 51.24 -11.29
CA GLN A 274 -16.83 50.31 -12.01
C GLN A 274 -16.32 50.05 -13.42
N LEU A 275 -15.93 51.08 -14.18
CA LEU A 275 -15.35 50.93 -15.54
C LEU A 275 -14.02 50.17 -15.49
N ASN A 276 -13.17 50.41 -14.49
CA ASN A 276 -11.94 49.68 -14.33
C ASN A 276 -12.18 48.22 -13.99
N VAL A 277 -13.10 47.97 -13.03
CA VAL A 277 -13.51 46.58 -12.68
C VAL A 277 -14.12 45.87 -13.89
N GLU A 278 -14.95 46.57 -14.69
CA GLU A 278 -15.52 45.99 -15.90
C GLU A 278 -14.48 45.64 -16.94
N LYS A 279 -13.45 46.50 -17.11
CA LYS A 279 -12.29 46.23 -17.98
C LYS A 279 -11.47 45.06 -17.42
N GLU A 280 -11.16 45.04 -16.11
CA GLU A 280 -10.39 44.00 -15.46
C GLU A 280 -11.12 42.65 -15.51
N MET A 281 -12.44 42.63 -15.30
CA MET A 281 -13.25 41.43 -15.47
C MET A 281 -13.22 40.90 -16.90
N ALA A 282 -13.28 41.82 -17.92
CA ALA A 282 -13.18 41.44 -19.30
C ALA A 282 -11.79 40.88 -19.66
N ASP A 283 -10.71 41.44 -19.07
CA ASP A 283 -9.34 41.00 -19.25
C ASP A 283 -9.13 39.61 -18.58
N LEU A 284 -9.57 39.44 -17.34
CA LEU A 284 -9.55 38.15 -16.65
C LEU A 284 -10.32 37.07 -17.44
N SER A 285 -11.51 37.41 -17.93
CA SER A 285 -12.31 36.50 -18.74
C SER A 285 -11.61 36.11 -20.05
N TYR A 286 -10.93 37.05 -20.70
CA TYR A 286 -10.10 36.78 -21.88
C TYR A 286 -8.93 35.88 -21.51
N GLN A 287 -8.14 36.19 -20.48
CA GLN A 287 -6.98 35.40 -20.04
C GLN A 287 -7.40 33.98 -19.67
N GLU A 288 -8.51 33.80 -18.98
CA GLU A 288 -9.03 32.50 -18.63
C GLU A 288 -9.44 31.70 -19.88
N THR A 289 -10.17 32.34 -20.81
CA THR A 289 -10.55 31.72 -22.09
C THR A 289 -9.34 31.40 -22.96
N GLU A 290 -8.34 32.29 -22.96
CA GLU A 290 -7.07 32.07 -23.68
C GLU A 290 -6.30 30.88 -23.10
N ARG A 291 -6.21 30.78 -21.78
CA ARG A 291 -5.58 29.63 -21.10
C ARG A 291 -6.32 28.34 -21.45
N GLU A 292 -7.64 28.34 -21.37
CA GLU A 292 -8.46 27.18 -21.73
C GLU A 292 -8.26 26.77 -23.20
N TYR A 293 -8.17 27.76 -24.10
CA TYR A 293 -7.87 27.52 -25.50
C TYR A 293 -6.53 26.83 -25.72
N TYR A 294 -5.46 27.30 -25.05
CA TYR A 294 -4.15 26.68 -25.20
C TYR A 294 -4.10 25.29 -24.59
N ILE A 295 -4.79 25.07 -23.47
CA ILE A 295 -4.93 23.73 -22.86
C ILE A 295 -5.69 22.81 -23.82
N ALA A 296 -6.81 23.25 -24.37
CA ALA A 296 -7.59 22.48 -25.33
C ALA A 296 -6.79 22.19 -26.61
N LYS A 297 -5.99 23.18 -27.10
CA LYS A 297 -5.13 23.05 -28.27
C LYS A 297 -4.01 22.04 -28.07
N ALA A 298 -3.44 21.97 -26.87
CA ALA A 298 -2.48 20.92 -26.52
C ALA A 298 -3.12 19.54 -26.52
N GLY A 299 -4.43 19.48 -26.25
CA GLY A 299 -5.17 18.24 -26.11
C GLY A 299 -4.87 17.54 -24.80
N VAL A 300 -5.38 16.34 -24.66
CA VAL A 300 -5.10 15.44 -23.54
C VAL A 300 -3.97 14.52 -23.95
N THR A 301 -2.84 14.60 -23.24
CA THR A 301 -1.62 13.86 -23.57
C THR A 301 -1.33 12.79 -22.53
N ALA A 302 -0.64 11.73 -22.95
CA ALA A 302 -0.09 10.74 -22.04
C ALA A 302 1.08 11.34 -21.23
N GLU A 303 1.07 11.17 -19.93
CA GLU A 303 2.15 11.68 -19.06
C GLU A 303 3.35 10.72 -18.98
N PHE A 304 3.11 9.43 -19.22
CA PHE A 304 4.12 8.36 -19.23
C PHE A 304 3.77 7.28 -20.27
N ASP A 305 4.74 6.43 -20.57
CA ASP A 305 4.54 5.27 -21.44
C ASP A 305 3.64 4.24 -20.76
N GLY A 306 2.55 3.84 -21.41
CA GLY A 306 1.61 2.95 -20.77
C GLY A 306 0.51 2.42 -21.69
N ILE A 307 -0.47 1.79 -21.07
CA ILE A 307 -1.63 1.19 -21.72
C ILE A 307 -2.89 1.89 -21.24
N VAL A 308 -3.77 2.23 -22.18
CA VAL A 308 -5.10 2.76 -21.87
C VAL A 308 -5.99 1.60 -21.41
N THR A 309 -6.30 1.53 -20.12
CA THR A 309 -7.12 0.44 -19.57
C THR A 309 -8.61 0.72 -19.64
N SER A 310 -9.00 1.99 -19.71
CA SER A 310 -10.40 2.41 -19.86
C SER A 310 -10.47 3.71 -20.63
N CYS A 311 -11.34 3.79 -21.65
CA CYS A 311 -11.64 5.01 -22.37
C CYS A 311 -13.15 5.26 -22.35
N MET A 312 -13.57 6.37 -21.72
CA MET A 312 -14.97 6.82 -21.65
C MET A 312 -15.24 8.00 -22.59
N ALA A 313 -14.19 8.54 -23.20
CA ALA A 313 -14.29 9.67 -24.12
C ALA A 313 -14.94 9.24 -25.44
N LEU A 314 -15.89 10.02 -25.90
CA LEU A 314 -16.55 9.81 -27.20
C LEU A 314 -16.32 11.03 -28.12
N PRO A 315 -15.91 10.84 -29.36
CA PRO A 315 -15.80 11.95 -30.34
C PRO A 315 -17.11 12.74 -30.45
N GLY A 316 -17.01 14.06 -30.41
CA GLY A 316 -18.16 14.95 -30.46
C GLY A 316 -18.95 15.12 -29.17
N ALA A 317 -18.55 14.45 -28.08
CA ALA A 317 -19.20 14.61 -26.79
C ALA A 317 -18.80 15.93 -26.12
N GLY A 318 -19.77 16.62 -25.50
CA GLY A 318 -19.51 17.75 -24.61
C GLY A 318 -19.06 17.28 -23.26
N VAL A 319 -17.95 17.79 -22.77
CA VAL A 319 -17.39 17.44 -21.45
C VAL A 319 -17.21 18.68 -20.58
N ALA A 320 -17.44 18.51 -19.29
CA ALA A 320 -17.10 19.52 -18.29
C ALA A 320 -15.69 19.26 -17.73
N GLN A 321 -15.02 20.29 -17.29
CA GLN A 321 -13.76 20.19 -16.56
C GLN A 321 -13.91 19.20 -15.38
N GLY A 322 -12.96 18.28 -15.24
CA GLY A 322 -13.00 17.24 -14.19
C GLY A 322 -13.81 16.01 -14.59
N THR A 323 -14.40 15.93 -15.79
CA THR A 323 -15.00 14.69 -16.31
C THR A 323 -13.91 13.67 -16.59
N GLN A 324 -14.04 12.45 -16.08
CA GLN A 324 -13.12 11.35 -16.35
C GLN A 324 -13.19 10.98 -17.84
N LEU A 325 -12.04 10.93 -18.51
CA LEU A 325 -11.92 10.62 -19.92
C LEU A 325 -11.38 9.21 -20.17
N LEU A 326 -10.26 8.89 -19.51
CA LEU A 326 -9.62 7.59 -19.66
C LEU A 326 -8.77 7.27 -18.43
N THR A 327 -8.32 6.01 -18.34
CA THR A 327 -7.36 5.56 -17.36
C THR A 327 -6.13 5.06 -18.09
N LEU A 328 -4.96 5.56 -17.70
CA LEU A 328 -3.65 5.17 -18.21
C LEU A 328 -2.89 4.43 -17.11
N GLU A 329 -2.34 3.29 -17.45
CA GLU A 329 -1.51 2.46 -16.56
C GLU A 329 -0.12 2.29 -17.16
N SER A 330 0.93 2.44 -16.36
CA SER A 330 2.30 2.29 -16.84
C SER A 330 2.56 0.87 -17.34
N SER A 331 3.25 0.75 -18.48
CA SER A 331 3.72 -0.53 -19.02
C SER A 331 5.12 -0.94 -18.51
N ARG A 332 5.82 -0.05 -17.79
CA ARG A 332 7.19 -0.28 -17.32
C ARG A 332 7.27 -0.52 -15.83
N ASN A 333 6.52 0.24 -15.06
CA ASN A 333 6.51 0.11 -13.60
C ASN A 333 5.42 -0.89 -13.22
N LEU A 334 5.80 -2.17 -13.23
CA LEU A 334 4.88 -3.27 -13.00
C LEU A 334 5.13 -3.96 -11.67
N LYS A 335 4.06 -4.44 -11.08
CA LYS A 335 4.07 -5.26 -9.88
C LYS A 335 3.18 -6.47 -10.04
N VAL A 336 3.44 -7.47 -9.26
CA VAL A 336 2.53 -8.59 -9.09
C VAL A 336 1.93 -8.53 -7.71
N ALA A 337 0.62 -8.39 -7.65
CA ALA A 337 -0.12 -8.45 -6.40
C ALA A 337 -0.52 -9.89 -6.11
N PHE A 338 -0.23 -10.35 -4.91
CA PHE A 338 -0.57 -11.69 -4.45
C PHE A 338 -1.02 -11.68 -3.00
N ALA A 339 -1.57 -12.77 -2.54
CA ALA A 339 -2.02 -12.91 -1.16
C ALA A 339 -1.31 -14.11 -0.51
N ALA A 340 -0.68 -13.89 0.62
CA ALA A 340 -0.01 -14.91 1.40
C ALA A 340 -0.82 -15.34 2.61
N SER A 341 -0.70 -16.62 2.98
CA SER A 341 -1.28 -17.15 4.21
C SER A 341 -0.52 -16.65 5.44
N GLN A 342 -1.12 -16.81 6.63
CA GLN A 342 -0.42 -16.46 7.87
C GLN A 342 0.86 -17.30 8.10
N TYR A 343 0.95 -18.51 7.53
CA TYR A 343 2.11 -19.38 7.64
C TYR A 343 3.27 -18.90 6.73
N ASP A 344 2.93 -18.41 5.53
CA ASP A 344 3.91 -17.89 4.58
C ASP A 344 4.40 -16.50 4.99
N LEU A 345 3.53 -15.73 5.70
CA LEU A 345 3.85 -14.38 6.17
C LEU A 345 5.10 -14.34 7.08
N GLU A 346 5.32 -15.39 7.90
CA GLU A 346 6.50 -15.45 8.77
C GLU A 346 7.80 -15.60 7.97
N LYS A 347 7.73 -16.18 6.78
CA LYS A 347 8.86 -16.47 5.90
C LYS A 347 9.16 -15.33 4.92
N ILE A 348 8.14 -14.59 4.50
CA ILE A 348 8.26 -13.54 3.48
C ILE A 348 8.62 -12.20 4.14
N LYS A 349 9.68 -11.56 3.64
CA LYS A 349 10.19 -10.27 4.10
C LYS A 349 10.38 -9.32 2.92
N LEU A 350 10.33 -8.02 3.21
CA LEU A 350 10.67 -6.99 2.23
C LEU A 350 12.10 -7.18 1.70
N GLY A 351 12.28 -6.98 0.40
CA GLY A 351 13.57 -7.08 -0.26
C GLY A 351 13.97 -8.50 -0.69
N GLN A 352 13.14 -9.51 -0.45
CA GLN A 352 13.41 -10.85 -0.95
C GLN A 352 13.22 -10.93 -2.47
N GLN A 353 14.13 -11.63 -3.11
CA GLN A 353 14.09 -11.90 -4.55
C GLN A 353 13.00 -12.93 -4.87
N ALA A 354 12.41 -12.77 -6.03
CA ALA A 354 11.39 -13.69 -6.52
C ALA A 354 11.51 -13.87 -8.03
N ASP A 355 11.32 -15.10 -8.48
CA ASP A 355 11.07 -15.41 -9.87
C ASP A 355 9.58 -15.33 -10.17
N VAL A 356 9.25 -14.61 -11.23
CA VAL A 356 7.89 -14.34 -11.65
C VAL A 356 7.68 -14.89 -13.05
N VAL A 357 6.90 -15.94 -13.18
CA VAL A 357 6.61 -16.57 -14.48
C VAL A 357 5.28 -16.04 -15.01
N ILE A 358 5.33 -15.29 -16.11
CA ILE A 358 4.18 -14.72 -16.82
C ILE A 358 4.16 -15.29 -18.24
N SER A 359 3.07 -15.92 -18.64
CA SER A 359 2.92 -16.52 -20.00
C SER A 359 4.07 -17.43 -20.42
N GLY A 360 4.75 -18.07 -19.45
CA GLY A 360 5.87 -19.00 -19.71
C GLY A 360 7.25 -18.32 -19.79
N GLN A 361 7.33 -17.01 -19.62
CA GLN A 361 8.58 -16.26 -19.52
C GLN A 361 8.86 -15.92 -18.06
N THR A 362 10.13 -16.05 -17.65
CA THR A 362 10.55 -15.74 -16.27
C THR A 362 11.11 -14.35 -16.20
N TYR A 363 10.61 -13.57 -15.25
CA TYR A 363 11.07 -12.24 -14.87
C TYR A 363 11.56 -12.28 -13.43
N HIS A 364 12.41 -11.33 -13.07
CA HIS A 364 12.93 -11.18 -11.71
C HIS A 364 12.18 -10.05 -11.01
N GLY A 365 11.89 -10.27 -9.74
CA GLY A 365 11.22 -9.28 -8.91
C GLY A 365 11.72 -9.29 -7.48
N GLU A 366 11.29 -8.29 -6.75
CA GLU A 366 11.61 -8.11 -5.34
C GLU A 366 10.32 -7.81 -4.55
N VAL A 367 10.19 -8.39 -3.36
CA VAL A 367 9.05 -8.10 -2.47
C VAL A 367 9.13 -6.65 -2.02
N SER A 368 8.29 -5.80 -2.62
CA SER A 368 8.27 -4.35 -2.42
C SER A 368 7.31 -3.92 -1.32
N ARG A 369 6.26 -4.70 -1.07
CA ARG A 369 5.23 -4.32 -0.10
C ARG A 369 4.59 -5.50 0.59
N ILE A 370 4.35 -5.36 1.88
CA ILE A 370 3.55 -6.27 2.72
C ILE A 370 2.47 -5.44 3.40
N ASN A 371 1.20 -5.73 3.11
CA ASN A 371 0.09 -5.03 3.75
C ASN A 371 0.02 -5.38 5.23
N ARG A 372 -0.37 -4.40 6.05
CA ARG A 372 -0.54 -4.59 7.50
C ARG A 372 -1.98 -4.95 7.89
N MET A 373 -2.80 -5.27 6.92
CA MET A 373 -4.19 -5.64 7.12
C MET A 373 -4.45 -6.96 6.38
N ALA A 374 -5.03 -7.91 7.08
CA ALA A 374 -5.46 -9.17 6.48
C ALA A 374 -6.88 -9.02 5.94
N GLU A 375 -7.09 -9.55 4.75
CA GLU A 375 -8.39 -9.68 4.10
C GLU A 375 -8.80 -11.14 4.05
N ARG A 376 -10.11 -11.42 4.04
CA ARG A 376 -10.59 -12.80 3.93
C ARG A 376 -10.86 -13.13 2.47
N ASN A 377 -10.29 -14.26 2.03
CA ASN A 377 -10.57 -14.79 0.70
C ASN A 377 -11.99 -15.39 0.62
N ALA A 378 -12.39 -15.85 -0.55
CA ALA A 378 -13.70 -16.48 -0.78
C ALA A 378 -13.98 -17.69 0.13
N SER A 379 -12.93 -18.36 0.63
CA SER A 379 -13.01 -19.49 1.58
C SER A 379 -12.98 -19.04 3.05
N ASN A 380 -13.12 -17.72 3.33
CA ASN A 380 -13.09 -17.12 4.66
C ASN A 380 -11.73 -17.28 5.40
N THR A 381 -10.66 -17.59 4.69
CA THR A 381 -9.30 -17.69 5.22
C THR A 381 -8.65 -16.30 5.24
N PRO A 382 -8.03 -15.89 6.36
CA PRO A 382 -7.31 -14.62 6.40
C PRO A 382 -6.04 -14.70 5.54
N MET A 383 -5.89 -13.74 4.65
CA MET A 383 -4.75 -13.60 3.74
C MET A 383 -4.19 -12.19 3.87
N VAL A 384 -2.90 -12.04 3.70
CA VAL A 384 -2.22 -10.73 3.69
C VAL A 384 -1.81 -10.41 2.26
N GLY A 385 -2.30 -9.29 1.76
CA GLY A 385 -1.91 -8.80 0.44
C GLY A 385 -0.46 -8.35 0.43
N MET A 386 0.27 -8.75 -0.60
CA MET A 386 1.68 -8.42 -0.83
C MET A 386 1.90 -8.04 -2.28
N GLU A 387 2.97 -7.32 -2.53
CA GLU A 387 3.35 -6.88 -3.87
C GLU A 387 4.83 -7.20 -4.14
N ILE A 388 5.11 -7.69 -5.34
CA ILE A 388 6.44 -7.88 -5.89
C ILE A 388 6.63 -6.87 -7.01
N HIS A 389 7.63 -6.02 -6.91
CA HIS A 389 8.07 -5.13 -7.99
C HIS A 389 8.84 -5.93 -9.03
N LEU A 390 8.54 -5.76 -10.31
CA LEU A 390 9.27 -6.39 -11.42
C LEU A 390 10.47 -5.53 -11.79
N LEU A 391 11.66 -6.12 -11.80
CA LEU A 391 12.93 -5.42 -12.06
C LEU A 391 13.26 -5.34 -13.56
N ASP A 392 12.81 -6.31 -14.34
CA ASP A 392 13.12 -6.51 -15.76
C ASP A 392 11.86 -6.59 -16.64
N ALA A 393 10.82 -5.83 -16.22
CA ALA A 393 9.56 -5.75 -16.97
C ALA A 393 9.81 -5.25 -18.41
N ASP A 394 9.16 -5.86 -19.37
CA ASP A 394 9.21 -5.52 -20.79
C ASP A 394 7.82 -5.22 -21.38
N ASP A 395 7.79 -4.75 -22.63
CA ASP A 395 6.55 -4.39 -23.32
C ASP A 395 5.67 -5.61 -23.72
N ASN A 396 6.12 -6.84 -23.46
CA ASN A 396 5.36 -8.06 -23.75
C ASN A 396 4.44 -8.48 -22.61
N ILE A 397 4.59 -7.87 -21.44
CA ILE A 397 3.78 -8.17 -20.27
C ILE A 397 2.41 -7.55 -20.45
N ILE A 398 1.36 -8.35 -20.35
CA ILE A 398 -0.03 -7.90 -20.41
C ILE A 398 -0.55 -7.73 -18.98
N LEU A 399 -1.08 -6.55 -18.68
CA LEU A 399 -1.71 -6.24 -17.40
C LEU A 399 -2.93 -7.14 -17.16
N GLY A 400 -3.12 -7.55 -15.92
CA GLY A 400 -4.24 -8.40 -15.51
C GLY A 400 -4.01 -9.90 -15.73
N LEU A 401 -2.88 -10.33 -16.30
CA LEU A 401 -2.54 -11.74 -16.38
C LEU A 401 -2.14 -12.32 -15.03
N ASP A 402 -2.39 -13.61 -14.87
CA ASP A 402 -1.90 -14.36 -13.73
C ASP A 402 -0.41 -14.66 -13.89
N ALA A 403 0.31 -14.53 -12.78
CA ALA A 403 1.73 -14.85 -12.65
C ALA A 403 1.93 -15.93 -11.61
N ARG A 404 2.86 -16.85 -11.88
CA ARG A 404 3.37 -17.78 -10.86
C ARG A 404 4.61 -17.18 -10.22
N LEU A 405 4.62 -17.16 -8.91
CA LEU A 405 5.66 -16.55 -8.08
C LEU A 405 6.45 -17.64 -7.35
N THR A 406 7.75 -17.54 -7.38
CA THR A 406 8.65 -18.31 -6.51
C THR A 406 9.50 -17.33 -5.72
N ILE A 407 9.17 -17.14 -4.45
CA ILE A 407 9.81 -16.17 -3.55
C ILE A 407 10.89 -16.93 -2.76
N TYR A 408 12.11 -16.46 -2.81
CA TYR A 408 13.24 -17.05 -2.10
C TYR A 408 13.29 -16.49 -0.68
N THR A 409 12.98 -17.33 0.30
CA THR A 409 12.77 -16.89 1.69
C THR A 409 13.99 -16.97 2.56
N SER A 410 14.73 -18.05 2.44
CA SER A 410 15.94 -18.31 3.22
C SER A 410 16.94 -19.11 2.39
N GLU A 411 18.22 -18.85 2.57
CA GLU A 411 19.32 -19.56 1.92
C GLU A 411 20.35 -19.92 2.98
N THR A 412 20.83 -21.17 2.90
CA THR A 412 21.98 -21.61 3.71
C THR A 412 22.99 -22.25 2.78
N GLN A 413 24.24 -21.85 2.89
CA GLN A 413 25.35 -22.39 2.09
C GLN A 413 26.12 -23.45 2.87
N ASN A 414 26.52 -24.52 2.19
CA ASN A 414 27.31 -25.62 2.75
C ASN A 414 26.66 -26.27 4.01
N ALA A 415 25.33 -26.31 4.02
CA ALA A 415 24.55 -26.93 5.09
C ALA A 415 24.61 -28.45 5.04
N LEU A 416 24.44 -29.11 6.19
CA LEU A 416 24.31 -30.55 6.24
C LEU A 416 22.86 -30.94 5.95
N LEU A 417 22.63 -31.57 4.82
CA LEU A 417 21.33 -31.86 4.23
C LEU A 417 20.95 -33.31 4.39
N ILE A 418 19.73 -33.57 4.78
CA ILE A 418 19.15 -34.92 4.80
C ILE A 418 17.79 -34.91 4.09
N PRO A 419 17.39 -36.00 3.44
CA PRO A 419 16.07 -36.15 2.88
C PRO A 419 14.99 -36.00 3.98
N VAL A 420 13.92 -35.25 3.69
CA VAL A 420 12.81 -35.00 4.63
C VAL A 420 12.18 -36.32 5.12
N GLU A 421 12.15 -37.34 4.25
CA GLU A 421 11.57 -38.66 4.55
C GLU A 421 12.34 -39.43 5.63
N ALA A 422 13.58 -39.04 5.96
CA ALA A 422 14.36 -39.65 7.03
C ALA A 422 13.99 -39.11 8.42
N ILE A 423 13.32 -37.96 8.49
CA ILE A 423 13.03 -37.28 9.76
C ILE A 423 11.80 -37.91 10.41
N ASN A 424 11.95 -38.23 11.68
CA ASN A 424 10.87 -38.67 12.54
C ASN A 424 10.62 -37.60 13.62
N ALA A 425 9.38 -37.45 14.03
CA ALA A 425 8.99 -36.51 15.08
C ALA A 425 8.17 -37.19 16.17
N ASP A 426 8.45 -36.83 17.40
CA ASP A 426 7.64 -37.24 18.54
C ASP A 426 7.42 -36.06 19.52
N ARG A 427 6.98 -36.33 20.75
CA ARG A 427 6.71 -35.31 21.77
C ARG A 427 7.98 -34.59 22.26
N ASP A 428 9.14 -35.24 22.09
CA ASP A 428 10.44 -34.77 22.58
C ASP A 428 11.19 -33.99 21.48
N GLY A 429 10.69 -33.98 20.24
CA GLY A 429 11.23 -33.25 19.11
C GLY A 429 11.56 -34.15 17.92
N ASP A 430 12.32 -33.59 16.97
CA ASP A 430 12.74 -34.29 15.75
C ASP A 430 13.95 -35.17 16.01
N PHE A 431 13.95 -36.32 15.37
CA PHE A 431 15.04 -37.29 15.50
C PHE A 431 15.23 -38.11 14.22
N LEU A 432 16.41 -38.72 14.11
CA LEU A 432 16.77 -39.67 13.07
C LEU A 432 17.09 -41.01 13.68
N TYR A 433 16.84 -42.04 12.88
CA TYR A 433 17.47 -43.35 13.10
C TYR A 433 18.75 -43.46 12.29
N VAL A 434 19.84 -43.78 12.97
CA VAL A 434 21.15 -44.03 12.34
C VAL A 434 21.59 -45.45 12.64
N VAL A 435 22.45 -45.99 11.78
CA VAL A 435 23.05 -47.31 11.98
C VAL A 435 24.44 -47.15 12.56
N GLU A 436 24.64 -47.56 13.82
CA GLU A 436 25.95 -47.63 14.49
C GLU A 436 26.26 -49.09 14.81
N GLU A 437 27.39 -49.58 14.36
CA GLU A 437 27.84 -51.00 14.58
C GLU A 437 26.77 -52.05 14.20
N GLY A 438 25.90 -51.75 13.21
CA GLY A 438 24.85 -52.66 12.77
C GLY A 438 23.58 -52.65 13.59
N VAL A 439 23.42 -51.66 14.48
CA VAL A 439 22.24 -51.50 15.36
C VAL A 439 21.62 -50.13 15.11
N VAL A 440 20.30 -50.03 15.25
CA VAL A 440 19.56 -48.78 15.17
C VAL A 440 19.81 -47.94 16.42
N VAL A 441 20.29 -46.74 16.22
CA VAL A 441 20.45 -45.72 17.29
C VAL A 441 19.57 -44.52 16.96
N ARG A 442 18.84 -44.04 17.93
CA ARG A 442 18.05 -42.82 17.83
C ARG A 442 18.92 -41.61 18.16
N LYS A 443 19.05 -40.68 17.21
CA LYS A 443 19.75 -39.39 17.42
C LYS A 443 18.76 -38.24 17.37
N PRO A 444 18.58 -37.46 18.43
CA PRO A 444 17.83 -36.22 18.39
C PRO A 444 18.55 -35.21 17.48
N ILE A 445 17.81 -34.49 16.68
CA ILE A 445 18.34 -33.48 15.77
C ILE A 445 17.68 -32.14 15.99
N LEU A 446 18.40 -31.10 15.62
CA LEU A 446 17.85 -29.74 15.48
C LEU A 446 17.80 -29.42 13.99
N CYS A 447 16.58 -29.28 13.47
CA CYS A 447 16.34 -28.93 12.07
C CYS A 447 16.47 -27.43 11.86
N GLY A 448 17.03 -27.03 10.72
CA GLY A 448 17.08 -25.67 10.22
C GLY A 448 16.07 -25.46 9.07
N ILE A 449 16.54 -24.92 7.95
CA ILE A 449 15.74 -24.69 6.76
C ILE A 449 15.30 -26.03 6.15
N SER A 450 14.05 -26.09 5.69
CA SER A 450 13.48 -27.28 5.06
C SER A 450 12.83 -26.94 3.72
N THR A 451 13.07 -27.80 2.74
CA THR A 451 12.40 -27.79 1.44
C THR A 451 11.58 -29.06 1.28
N ASP A 452 10.92 -29.26 0.14
CA ASP A 452 10.13 -30.45 -0.13
C ASP A 452 10.98 -31.75 -0.20
N LEU A 453 12.28 -31.63 -0.44
CA LEU A 453 13.18 -32.79 -0.62
C LEU A 453 14.20 -32.95 0.51
N TYR A 454 14.74 -31.86 1.01
CA TYR A 454 15.83 -31.86 1.97
C TYR A 454 15.57 -30.91 3.12
N THR A 455 16.10 -31.28 4.29
CA THR A 455 16.12 -30.42 5.49
C THR A 455 17.56 -30.26 5.94
N GLU A 456 17.90 -29.03 6.31
CA GLU A 456 19.15 -28.71 7.01
C GLU A 456 19.14 -29.28 8.42
N VAL A 457 20.25 -29.87 8.83
CA VAL A 457 20.47 -30.27 10.22
C VAL A 457 21.54 -29.39 10.84
N LEU A 458 21.15 -28.64 11.87
CA LEU A 458 22.04 -27.75 12.61
C LEU A 458 22.88 -28.49 13.65
N GLU A 459 22.27 -29.47 14.33
CA GLU A 459 22.91 -30.27 15.38
C GLU A 459 22.35 -31.69 15.41
N GLY A 460 23.16 -32.65 15.89
CA GLY A 460 22.74 -34.03 16.19
C GLY A 460 23.39 -35.09 15.32
N ILE A 461 23.88 -34.79 14.12
CA ILE A 461 24.55 -35.74 13.22
C ILE A 461 25.82 -35.18 12.56
N THR A 462 26.57 -36.06 11.95
CA THR A 462 27.73 -35.72 11.14
C THR A 462 27.60 -36.31 9.73
N GLU A 463 28.45 -35.88 8.80
CA GLU A 463 28.48 -36.39 7.41
C GLU A 463 28.67 -37.90 7.29
N ASN A 464 29.32 -38.53 8.27
CA ASN A 464 29.65 -39.96 8.24
C ASN A 464 28.53 -40.84 8.85
N ASP A 465 27.51 -40.26 9.43
CA ASP A 465 26.39 -41.00 9.99
C ASP A 465 25.59 -41.68 8.88
N VAL A 466 25.28 -42.95 9.07
CA VAL A 466 24.46 -43.73 8.16
C VAL A 466 23.01 -43.63 8.61
N ILE A 467 22.24 -42.83 7.90
CA ILE A 467 20.87 -42.48 8.23
C ILE A 467 19.91 -43.46 7.57
N ILE A 468 18.91 -43.92 8.30
CA ILE A 468 17.86 -44.80 7.80
C ILE A 468 16.78 -43.96 7.13
N LEU A 469 16.55 -44.21 5.83
CA LEU A 469 15.48 -43.57 5.04
C LEU A 469 14.15 -44.28 5.20
N SER A 470 14.16 -45.59 5.02
CA SER A 470 12.96 -46.38 5.11
C SER A 470 13.28 -47.80 5.53
N SER A 471 12.31 -48.52 6.04
CA SER A 471 12.40 -49.89 6.49
C SER A 471 11.18 -50.67 6.05
N LEU A 472 11.35 -51.95 5.74
CA LEU A 472 10.26 -52.87 5.42
C LEU A 472 9.49 -53.34 6.67
N THR A 473 10.02 -53.06 7.87
CA THR A 473 9.43 -53.40 9.17
C THR A 473 9.52 -52.22 10.13
N GLU A 474 8.67 -52.20 11.14
CA GLU A 474 8.74 -51.21 12.21
C GLU A 474 10.09 -51.26 12.89
N ILE A 475 10.73 -50.10 13.05
CA ILE A 475 12.08 -49.97 13.60
C ILE A 475 12.01 -49.46 15.00
N GLU A 476 12.71 -50.10 15.92
CA GLU A 476 12.92 -49.64 17.29
C GLU A 476 14.39 -49.48 17.61
N GLU A 477 14.72 -48.56 18.48
CA GLU A 477 16.07 -48.35 18.99
C GLU A 477 16.66 -49.67 19.54
N GLY A 478 17.89 -49.98 19.19
CA GLY A 478 18.56 -51.20 19.62
C GLY A 478 18.33 -52.44 18.71
N MET A 479 17.48 -52.32 17.68
CA MET A 479 17.29 -53.42 16.70
C MET A 479 18.52 -53.64 15.82
N PRO A 480 18.93 -54.89 15.56
CA PRO A 480 19.93 -55.17 14.56
C PRO A 480 19.37 -55.04 13.16
N VAL A 481 20.10 -54.34 12.29
CA VAL A 481 19.68 -54.05 10.92
C VAL A 481 20.73 -54.47 9.91
N ALA A 482 20.27 -54.84 8.72
CA ALA A 482 21.11 -55.06 7.54
C ALA A 482 20.79 -53.97 6.51
N ILE A 483 21.85 -53.33 6.03
CA ILE A 483 21.72 -52.27 5.01
C ILE A 483 21.44 -52.95 3.67
N LEU A 484 20.33 -52.58 3.05
CA LEU A 484 20.08 -52.92 1.65
C LEU A 484 21.03 -52.05 0.79
N GLN A 485 22.07 -52.66 0.23
CA GLN A 485 22.84 -52.00 -0.81
C GLN A 485 22.00 -51.95 -2.10
N ASP A 486 21.32 -50.83 -2.31
CA ASP A 486 20.71 -50.54 -3.59
C ASP A 486 21.84 -50.25 -4.58
N GLY A 487 21.88 -51.05 -5.64
CA GLY A 487 22.89 -50.88 -6.68
C GLY A 487 22.82 -49.49 -7.28
N LEU A 488 23.97 -48.84 -7.44
CA LEU A 488 24.22 -47.59 -8.11
C LEU A 488 23.18 -47.24 -9.19
N VAL A 489 22.32 -46.31 -8.95
CA VAL A 489 21.75 -45.49 -10.03
C VAL A 489 22.71 -44.31 -10.21
N ALA A 490 23.55 -44.48 -11.23
CA ALA A 490 24.47 -43.46 -11.70
C ALA A 490 23.68 -42.17 -12.00
N GLY A 491 24.17 -41.08 -11.45
CA GLY A 491 23.67 -39.73 -11.62
C GLY A 491 23.41 -39.38 -13.07
N GLY A 492 22.20 -38.95 -13.33
CA GLY A 492 21.90 -38.10 -14.47
C GLY A 492 22.29 -36.67 -14.08
N SER A 493 23.37 -36.20 -14.67
CA SER A 493 23.73 -34.79 -14.73
C SER A 493 22.59 -34.03 -15.39
N PRO A 494 22.13 -32.93 -14.86
CA PRO A 494 21.30 -32.04 -15.64
C PRO A 494 22.18 -31.37 -16.69
N ALA A 495 21.94 -31.70 -17.95
CA ALA A 495 22.45 -30.96 -19.09
C ALA A 495 21.43 -29.84 -19.43
N ASP A 496 21.98 -28.63 -19.61
CA ASP A 496 21.53 -27.44 -20.35
C ASP A 496 20.12 -26.91 -20.15
#